data_dc35a3507e804e49ad40b9169c7f93b7
#
_entry.id   dc35a3507e804e49ad40b9169c7f93b7
#
_cell.length_a   1.000
_cell.length_b   1.000
_cell.length_c   1.000
_cell.angle_alpha   90.00
_cell.angle_beta   90.00
_cell.angle_gamma   90.00
#
_symmetry.space_group_name_H-M   'P 1'
#
loop_
_entity.id
_entity.type
_entity.pdbx_description
1 polymer ?
#
loop_
_entity_poly.entity_id
_entity_poly.type
_entity_poly.pdbx_seq_one_letter_code
_entity_poly.pdbx_strand_id
1 'polypeptide(L)'
;MLTYTMDILPDSIWLRTTPGASAMGQPYVCTEAGQYLAQGHFSTARTHKESYLLFYTLRGAGLIEQGDDRVLLRAGQALLMDCRKPQRYATAPGQYCWHHDWVHLDGAG
;
A
#
# COMPACT_ATOMS: atom_id res chain seq x y z
N MET A 1 -4.29 -11.43 10.16
CA MET A 1 -2.87 -11.58 10.44
C MET A 1 -2.05 -10.68 9.53
N LEU A 2 -1.05 -10.03 10.06
CA LEU A 2 -0.15 -9.15 9.31
C LEU A 2 1.28 -9.62 9.51
N THR A 3 1.99 -9.87 8.41
CA THR A 3 3.42 -10.13 8.44
C THR A 3 4.11 -9.15 7.51
N TYR A 4 5.30 -8.69 7.90
CA TYR A 4 5.99 -7.68 7.10
C TYR A 4 7.51 -7.72 7.32
N THR A 5 8.23 -7.23 6.32
CA THR A 5 9.64 -6.89 6.42
C THR A 5 9.79 -5.44 5.99
N MET A 6 10.07 -4.57 6.97
CA MET A 6 10.12 -3.13 6.74
C MET A 6 11.52 -2.67 6.33
N ASP A 7 11.96 -3.14 5.17
CA ASP A 7 13.21 -2.72 4.56
C ASP A 7 13.00 -1.39 3.83
N ILE A 8 12.97 -0.30 4.58
CA ILE A 8 12.71 1.05 4.06
C ILE A 8 13.80 2.01 4.54
N LEU A 9 14.08 3.04 3.73
CA LEU A 9 15.01 4.09 4.12
C LEU A 9 14.41 4.99 5.21
N PRO A 10 15.28 5.60 6.07
CA PRO A 10 14.81 6.44 7.20
C PRO A 10 13.95 7.64 6.79
N ASP A 11 14.10 8.14 5.57
CA ASP A 11 13.31 9.27 5.08
C ASP A 11 11.91 8.88 4.65
N SER A 12 11.52 7.60 4.80
CA SER A 12 10.15 7.17 4.54
C SER A 12 9.17 7.85 5.48
N ILE A 13 7.97 8.12 4.99
CA ILE A 13 6.94 8.86 5.72
C ILE A 13 5.72 7.97 5.92
N TRP A 14 5.17 8.00 7.13
CA TRP A 14 3.91 7.34 7.45
C TRP A 14 3.07 8.27 8.29
N LEU A 15 1.88 8.59 7.79
CA LEU A 15 0.93 9.47 8.43
C LEU A 15 -0.36 8.71 8.74
N ARG A 16 -0.89 8.92 9.94
CA ARG A 16 -2.18 8.37 10.35
C ARG A 16 -3.05 9.54 10.81
N THR A 17 -4.31 9.50 10.41
CA THR A 17 -5.28 10.52 10.79
C THR A 17 -6.47 9.89 11.50
N THR A 18 -7.10 10.67 12.41
CA THR A 18 -8.40 10.33 12.96
C THR A 18 -9.42 11.28 12.33
N PRO A 19 -10.23 10.81 11.36
CA PRO A 19 -11.18 11.68 10.68
C PRO A 19 -12.22 12.25 11.64
N GLY A 20 -12.56 13.52 11.44
CA GLY A 20 -13.66 14.15 12.15
C GLY A 20 -15.03 13.70 11.62
N ALA A 21 -16.10 14.13 12.29
CA ALA A 21 -17.45 13.70 11.94
C ALA A 21 -17.86 14.05 10.52
N SER A 22 -17.47 15.24 10.02
CA SER A 22 -17.81 15.63 8.65
C SER A 22 -17.05 14.81 7.62
N ALA A 23 -15.81 14.42 7.91
CA ALA A 23 -15.03 13.54 7.03
C ALA A 23 -15.62 12.13 6.98
N MET A 24 -16.10 11.61 8.11
CA MET A 24 -16.73 10.28 8.17
C MET A 24 -18.02 10.21 7.36
N GLY A 25 -18.63 11.34 7.07
CA GLY A 25 -19.81 11.40 6.18
C GLY A 25 -19.50 11.31 4.70
N GLN A 26 -18.24 11.31 4.31
CA GLN A 26 -17.83 11.19 2.91
C GLN A 26 -17.84 9.74 2.45
N PRO A 27 -18.03 9.47 1.14
CA PRO A 27 -17.99 8.09 0.62
C PRO A 27 -16.66 7.38 0.88
N TYR A 28 -15.57 8.13 0.86
CA TYR A 28 -14.24 7.60 1.14
C TYR A 28 -13.49 8.57 2.05
N VAL A 29 -12.77 8.01 3.01
CA VAL A 29 -11.99 8.77 3.97
C VAL A 29 -10.57 8.21 4.00
N CYS A 30 -9.58 9.10 3.86
CA CYS A 30 -8.19 8.72 4.03
C CYS A 30 -7.89 8.53 5.52
N THR A 31 -7.47 7.35 5.91
CA THR A 31 -7.12 7.02 7.31
C THR A 31 -5.61 6.96 7.53
N GLU A 32 -4.88 6.53 6.53
CA GLU A 32 -3.43 6.44 6.57
C GLU A 32 -2.85 6.77 5.20
N ALA A 33 -1.70 7.41 5.18
CA ALA A 33 -0.97 7.66 3.95
C ALA A 33 0.53 7.64 4.23
N GLY A 34 1.30 7.30 3.23
CA GLY A 34 2.74 7.29 3.38
C GLY A 34 3.47 7.30 2.06
N GLN A 35 4.76 7.52 2.18
CA GLN A 35 5.70 7.35 1.09
C GLN A 35 6.82 6.46 1.62
N TYR A 36 6.92 5.26 1.07
CA TYR A 36 7.95 4.33 1.46
C TYR A 36 9.04 4.31 0.41
N LEU A 37 10.25 4.60 0.87
CA LEU A 37 11.46 4.42 0.09
C LEU A 37 11.94 2.97 0.31
N ALA A 38 11.13 2.03 -0.17
CA ALA A 38 11.33 0.61 0.07
C ALA A 38 12.52 0.08 -0.73
N GLN A 39 13.30 -0.76 -0.08
CA GLN A 39 14.46 -1.42 -0.65
C GLN A 39 14.13 -2.86 -1.04
N GLY A 40 15.14 -3.63 -1.45
CA GLY A 40 14.96 -4.92 -2.11
C GLY A 40 14.23 -5.99 -1.30
N HIS A 41 14.26 -5.92 0.04
CA HIS A 41 13.65 -6.95 0.89
C HIS A 41 12.29 -6.56 1.47
N PHE A 42 11.77 -5.39 1.08
CA PHE A 42 10.47 -4.93 1.58
C PHE A 42 9.35 -5.88 1.18
N SER A 43 8.52 -6.24 2.15
CA SER A 43 7.30 -7.01 1.88
C SER A 43 6.26 -6.79 2.99
N THR A 44 5.00 -6.93 2.62
CA THR A 44 3.86 -6.94 3.54
C THR A 44 2.87 -7.98 3.07
N ALA A 45 2.40 -8.81 3.99
CA ALA A 45 1.33 -9.77 3.73
C ALA A 45 0.26 -9.62 4.80
N ARG A 46 -0.99 -9.62 4.40
CA ARG A 46 -2.13 -9.38 5.29
C ARG A 46 -3.30 -10.23 4.85
N THR A 47 -4.04 -10.78 5.82
CA THR A 47 -5.23 -11.59 5.52
C THR A 47 -6.48 -10.75 5.35
N HIS A 48 -6.61 -9.65 6.10
CA HIS A 48 -7.81 -8.81 6.06
C HIS A 48 -7.56 -7.43 6.67
N LYS A 49 -8.08 -6.40 5.99
CA LYS A 49 -8.22 -5.05 6.53
C LYS A 49 -9.42 -4.39 5.86
N GLU A 50 -10.29 -3.77 6.64
CA GLU A 50 -11.46 -3.04 6.15
C GLU A 50 -11.02 -1.73 5.50
N SER A 51 -10.43 -1.81 4.33
CA SER A 51 -9.81 -0.66 3.67
C SER A 51 -9.58 -0.95 2.21
N TYR A 52 -9.52 0.12 1.42
CA TYR A 52 -8.93 0.10 0.09
C TYR A 52 -7.52 0.68 0.18
N LEU A 53 -6.60 0.14 -0.58
CA LEU A 53 -5.22 0.61 -0.62
C LEU A 53 -4.87 1.06 -2.04
N LEU A 54 -4.49 2.32 -2.16
CA LEU A 54 -4.03 2.90 -3.42
C LEU A 54 -2.51 2.99 -3.39
N PHE A 55 -1.88 2.42 -4.40
CA PHE A 55 -0.44 2.53 -4.63
C PHE A 55 -0.14 3.41 -5.83
N TYR A 56 0.95 4.16 -5.74
CA TYR A 56 1.54 4.83 -6.89
C TYR A 56 3.06 4.65 -6.84
N THR A 57 3.64 4.07 -7.89
CA THR A 57 5.07 3.80 -7.92
C THR A 57 5.83 5.00 -8.48
N LEU A 58 6.82 5.45 -7.71
CA LEU A 58 7.70 6.57 -8.07
C LEU A 58 8.98 6.08 -8.73
N ARG A 59 9.55 4.97 -8.24
CA ARG A 59 10.80 4.42 -8.73
C ARG A 59 10.87 2.92 -8.43
N GLY A 60 11.51 2.18 -9.32
CA GLY A 60 11.61 0.73 -9.19
C GLY A 60 10.31 0.06 -9.56
N ALA A 61 10.00 -1.05 -8.92
CA ALA A 61 8.76 -1.78 -9.17
C ALA A 61 8.35 -2.58 -7.95
N GLY A 62 7.03 -2.69 -7.76
CA GLY A 62 6.42 -3.54 -6.76
C GLY A 62 5.66 -4.69 -7.40
N LEU A 63 5.60 -5.82 -6.70
CA LEU A 63 4.77 -6.96 -7.07
C LEU A 63 3.62 -7.06 -6.07
N ILE A 64 2.40 -6.98 -6.56
CA ILE A 64 1.19 -7.06 -5.76
C ILE A 64 0.47 -8.35 -6.13
N GLU A 65 0.16 -9.15 -5.11
CA GLU A 65 -0.51 -10.44 -5.28
C GLU A 65 -1.77 -10.50 -4.42
N GLN A 66 -2.87 -10.90 -5.03
CA GLN A 66 -4.14 -11.10 -4.34
C GLN A 66 -4.91 -12.22 -5.04
N GLY A 67 -5.10 -13.35 -4.33
CA GLY A 67 -5.63 -14.55 -4.95
C GLY A 67 -4.72 -15.03 -6.08
N ASP A 68 -5.28 -15.25 -7.26
CA ASP A 68 -4.53 -15.64 -8.45
C ASP A 68 -4.00 -14.45 -9.24
N ASP A 69 -4.33 -13.23 -8.82
CA ASP A 69 -3.92 -12.03 -9.51
C ASP A 69 -2.52 -11.61 -9.08
N ARG A 70 -1.70 -11.26 -10.05
CA ARG A 70 -0.35 -10.74 -9.83
C ARG A 70 -0.14 -9.54 -10.73
N VAL A 71 0.27 -8.43 -10.13
CA VAL A 71 0.49 -7.17 -10.85
C VAL A 71 1.90 -6.67 -10.57
N LEU A 72 2.66 -6.44 -11.63
CA LEU A 72 3.94 -5.76 -11.55
C LEU A 72 3.67 -4.26 -11.74
N LEU A 73 3.85 -3.49 -10.67
CA LEU A 73 3.55 -2.07 -10.66
C LEU A 73 4.84 -1.28 -10.81
N ARG A 74 5.01 -0.67 -11.98
CA ARG A 74 6.22 0.08 -12.34
C ARG A 74 6.05 1.57 -12.11
N ALA A 75 7.17 2.31 -12.22
CA ALA A 75 7.15 3.76 -12.05
C ALA A 75 6.08 4.42 -12.95
N GLY A 76 5.31 5.33 -12.37
CA GLY A 76 4.23 6.02 -13.06
C GLY A 76 2.90 5.27 -13.10
N GLN A 77 2.84 4.06 -12.55
CA GLN A 77 1.62 3.26 -12.50
C GLN A 77 0.98 3.28 -11.12
N ALA A 78 -0.35 3.24 -11.09
CA ALA A 78 -1.14 3.20 -9.87
C ALA A 78 -2.03 1.96 -9.84
N LEU A 79 -2.35 1.48 -8.63
CA LEU A 79 -3.25 0.35 -8.42
C LEU A 79 -4.11 0.61 -7.19
N LEU A 80 -5.40 0.38 -7.31
CA LEU A 80 -6.33 0.40 -6.18
C LEU A 80 -6.71 -1.04 -5.84
N MET A 81 -6.53 -1.41 -4.57
CA MET A 81 -6.76 -2.77 -4.09
C MET A 81 -7.74 -2.80 -2.93
N ASP A 82 -8.66 -3.76 -2.93
CA ASP A 82 -9.53 -4.05 -1.79
C ASP A 82 -8.80 -4.95 -0.81
N CYS A 83 -8.51 -4.44 0.38
CA CYS A 83 -7.74 -5.16 1.38
C CYS A 83 -8.54 -6.18 2.20
N ARG A 84 -9.83 -6.32 1.95
CA ARG A 84 -10.66 -7.30 2.66
C ARG A 84 -10.35 -8.74 2.29
N LYS A 85 -9.64 -8.96 1.20
CA LYS A 85 -9.15 -10.28 0.79
C LYS A 85 -7.66 -10.40 1.08
N PRO A 86 -7.14 -11.61 1.32
CA PRO A 86 -5.73 -11.82 1.56
C PRO A 86 -4.87 -11.23 0.43
N GLN A 87 -3.81 -10.52 0.80
CA GLN A 87 -2.93 -9.88 -0.16
C GLN A 87 -1.49 -9.88 0.31
N ARG A 88 -0.59 -9.77 -0.64
CA ARG A 88 0.83 -9.55 -0.41
C ARG A 88 1.34 -8.54 -1.41
N TYR A 89 2.18 -7.63 -0.94
CA TYR A 89 2.86 -6.69 -1.81
C TYR A 89 4.30 -6.52 -1.34
N ALA A 90 5.21 -6.41 -2.29
CA ALA A 90 6.64 -6.42 -2.03
C ALA A 90 7.39 -5.69 -3.13
N THR A 91 8.64 -5.33 -2.85
CA THR A 91 9.56 -4.97 -3.92
C THR A 91 9.67 -6.15 -4.89
N ALA A 92 9.52 -5.88 -6.17
CA ALA A 92 9.53 -6.95 -7.18
C ALA A 92 10.88 -7.69 -7.20
N PRO A 93 10.89 -9.01 -7.45
CA PRO A 93 12.14 -9.76 -7.54
C PRO A 93 13.08 -9.15 -8.55
N GLY A 94 14.36 -9.02 -8.17
CA GLY A 94 15.39 -8.45 -9.03
C GLY A 94 15.48 -6.94 -9.03
N GLN A 95 14.55 -6.26 -8.34
CA GLN A 95 14.58 -4.80 -8.18
C GLN A 95 15.35 -4.42 -6.93
N TYR A 96 16.12 -3.32 -6.98
CA TYR A 96 16.82 -2.79 -5.83
C TYR A 96 15.91 -2.02 -4.89
N CYS A 97 14.82 -1.48 -5.42
CA CYS A 97 13.92 -0.64 -4.65
C CYS A 97 12.51 -0.65 -5.24
N TRP A 98 11.58 -0.19 -4.41
CA TRP A 98 10.21 0.14 -4.81
C TRP A 98 9.78 1.38 -4.04
N HIS A 99 10.16 2.54 -4.54
CA HIS A 99 9.73 3.81 -3.95
C HIS A 99 8.29 4.06 -4.38
N HIS A 100 7.39 4.13 -3.42
CA HIS A 100 5.97 4.25 -3.72
C HIS A 100 5.22 5.06 -2.67
N ASP A 101 4.19 5.74 -3.15
CA ASP A 101 3.18 6.36 -2.29
C ASP A 101 2.08 5.34 -2.06
N TRP A 102 1.48 5.39 -0.87
CA TRP A 102 0.33 4.55 -0.55
C TRP A 102 -0.66 5.32 0.31
N VAL A 103 -1.95 5.01 0.10
CA VAL A 103 -3.04 5.63 0.84
C VAL A 103 -4.06 4.55 1.18
N HIS A 104 -4.40 4.44 2.46
CA HIS A 104 -5.53 3.64 2.90
C HIS A 104 -6.79 4.50 2.94
N LEU A 105 -7.84 4.00 2.30
CA LEU A 105 -9.14 4.65 2.22
C LEU A 105 -10.19 3.74 2.83
N ASP A 106 -11.01 4.28 3.74
CA ASP A 106 -12.21 3.59 4.21
C ASP A 106 -13.37 3.97 3.32
N GLY A 107 -14.01 2.97 2.74
CA GLY A 107 -15.20 3.18 1.93
C GLY A 107 -16.45 3.08 2.80
N ALA A 108 -17.30 4.10 2.74
CA ALA A 108 -18.55 4.15 3.50
C ALA A 108 -19.74 3.56 2.76
N GLY A 109 -19.53 3.03 1.59
CA GLY A 109 -20.62 2.53 0.81
C GLY A 109 -20.57 1.09 0.39
#